data_6842b8eb74ba2ab1094397fcb5f7c2a0
#
_entry.id   6842b8eb74ba2ab1094397fcb5f7c2a0
#
_cell.length_a   1.000
_cell.length_b   1.000
_cell.length_c   1.000
_cell.angle_alpha   90.00
_cell.angle_beta   90.00
_cell.angle_gamma   90.00
#
_symmetry.space_group_name_H-M   'P 1'
#
loop_
_entity.id
_entity.type
_entity.pdbx_description
1 polymer ?
#
loop_
_entity_poly.entity_id
_entity_poly.type
_entity_poly.pdbx_seq_one_letter_code
_entity_poly.pdbx_strand_id
1 'polypeptide(L)'
;MTSVVTPLPVLAPADPHRRALDPATRAFGRLALGGTVTSPAPRDVWAQVVAADPGALPEQTPEWTDAVCAVEGCSDASRLYEFADGRRIVLPLVRRSGLRGVGGQLWSFPQGWGIGGPAGPGLDVGAVEAIAADLQRLRVARVALRVDPLEASLWEGVTGPGVTALPRLAHVVTLFDSQAEHLAAMSKTTRRKIVRAQRDDLRVEVDTTGALLGDHYSMYLKSVERWAARQHEPLWLARWRAERRDSIAKLQAMATFLGPERFRLVVAYADDRPAASTIVLLGPVTRDTRAALDREVAAQKNASEAVQWRAIQEAYAYGSTHYNMGESGTSASLARYKEHFLAEPVPYAEYRFERLPLTRTDVAARSLVKRAIGFKDA
;
A
#
# COMPACT_ATOMS: atom_id res chain seq x y z
N MET A 1 -1.17 42.34 1.57
CA MET A 1 -0.55 41.59 2.67
C MET A 1 0.03 40.31 2.04
N THR A 2 1.33 40.37 1.81
CA THR A 2 2.10 39.32 1.12
C THR A 2 2.34 38.20 2.13
N SER A 3 1.69 37.05 1.91
CA SER A 3 1.87 35.85 2.75
C SER A 3 3.24 35.24 2.43
N VAL A 4 4.15 35.33 3.38
CA VAL A 4 5.46 34.70 3.31
C VAL A 4 5.25 33.21 3.55
N VAL A 5 5.36 32.42 2.48
CA VAL A 5 5.43 30.95 2.59
C VAL A 5 6.81 30.61 3.14
N THR A 6 6.86 30.22 4.41
CA THR A 6 8.08 29.69 5.03
C THR A 6 8.39 28.34 4.36
N PRO A 7 9.59 28.14 3.79
CA PRO A 7 9.97 26.84 3.26
C PRO A 7 10.01 25.81 4.38
N LEU A 8 9.39 24.65 4.13
CA LEU A 8 9.42 23.51 5.03
C LEU A 8 10.87 23.05 5.24
N PRO A 9 11.25 22.61 6.44
CA PRO A 9 12.58 22.08 6.69
C PRO A 9 12.80 20.86 5.81
N VAL A 10 13.80 20.93 4.94
CA VAL A 10 14.33 19.79 4.20
C VAL A 10 14.90 18.85 5.25
N LEU A 11 14.28 17.68 5.43
CA LEU A 11 14.87 16.61 6.20
C LEU A 11 16.21 16.29 5.53
N ALA A 12 17.31 16.52 6.24
CA ALA A 12 18.62 16.12 5.77
C ALA A 12 18.57 14.64 5.41
N PRO A 13 19.17 14.21 4.29
CA PRO A 13 19.21 12.80 3.92
C PRO A 13 19.79 12.04 5.09
N ALA A 14 19.06 11.04 5.58
CA ALA A 14 19.52 10.17 6.62
C ALA A 14 20.85 9.56 6.12
N ASP A 15 21.91 9.71 6.92
CA ASP A 15 23.21 9.15 6.63
C ASP A 15 23.05 7.64 6.33
N PRO A 16 23.29 7.19 5.09
CA PRO A 16 23.15 5.78 4.72
C PRO A 16 24.11 4.88 5.50
N HIS A 17 25.07 5.46 6.23
CA HIS A 17 26.04 4.77 7.06
C HIS A 17 25.71 4.80 8.56
N ARG A 18 24.63 5.45 8.98
CA ARG A 18 24.12 5.23 10.32
C ARG A 18 23.60 3.79 10.37
N ARG A 19 24.51 2.86 10.67
CA ARG A 19 24.21 1.47 11.00
C ARG A 19 23.06 1.49 12.00
N ALA A 20 21.85 1.15 11.54
CA ALA A 20 20.84 0.62 12.44
C ALA A 20 21.55 -0.48 13.21
N LEU A 21 21.59 -0.39 14.54
CA LEU A 21 22.15 -1.41 15.41
C LEU A 21 21.62 -2.74 14.91
N ASP A 22 22.53 -3.59 14.41
CA ASP A 22 22.22 -4.91 13.90
C ASP A 22 21.51 -5.68 15.05
N PRO A 23 20.18 -5.80 15.03
CA PRO A 23 19.49 -6.56 16.05
C PRO A 23 19.93 -7.99 15.83
N ALA A 24 20.66 -8.54 16.78
CA ALA A 24 21.28 -9.86 16.71
C ALA A 24 20.34 -10.84 16.03
N THR A 25 20.64 -11.18 14.78
CA THR A 25 19.90 -12.14 13.96
C THR A 25 19.78 -13.44 14.74
N ARG A 26 18.57 -13.86 15.08
CA ARG A 26 18.32 -15.09 15.85
C ARG A 26 17.62 -16.09 14.96
N ALA A 27 18.22 -17.27 14.81
CA ALA A 27 17.51 -18.43 14.25
C ALA A 27 16.39 -18.85 15.22
N PHE A 28 15.15 -18.89 14.76
CA PHE A 28 13.99 -19.28 15.54
C PHE A 28 13.38 -20.57 14.96
N GLY A 29 13.60 -21.68 15.60
CA GLY A 29 12.79 -22.89 15.47
C GLY A 29 12.87 -23.65 14.13
N ARG A 30 12.38 -24.91 14.16
CA ARG A 30 12.14 -25.73 12.97
C ARG A 30 10.73 -25.50 12.47
N LEU A 31 10.54 -25.37 11.16
CA LEU A 31 9.23 -25.35 10.50
C LEU A 31 8.57 -26.73 10.53
N ALA A 32 7.23 -26.76 10.46
CA ALA A 32 6.48 -28.02 10.42
C ALA A 32 6.84 -28.89 9.19
N LEU A 33 7.27 -28.27 8.09
CA LEU A 33 7.72 -28.93 6.84
C LEU A 33 9.24 -29.17 6.78
N GLY A 34 9.95 -29.02 7.91
CA GLY A 34 11.42 -29.01 7.91
C GLY A 34 11.97 -27.71 7.32
N GLY A 35 12.93 -27.09 7.99
CA GLY A 35 13.49 -25.80 7.58
C GLY A 35 13.76 -24.87 8.75
N THR A 36 14.24 -23.67 8.45
CA THR A 36 14.61 -22.67 9.47
C THR A 36 13.87 -21.38 9.28
N VAL A 37 13.72 -20.61 10.38
CA VAL A 37 13.17 -19.25 10.37
C VAL A 37 14.18 -18.33 11.00
N THR A 38 14.56 -17.28 10.26
CA THR A 38 15.47 -16.22 10.71
C THR A 38 14.72 -14.89 10.83
N SER A 39 14.87 -14.17 11.93
CA SER A 39 14.26 -12.86 12.13
C SER A 39 15.19 -11.91 12.91
N PRO A 40 15.36 -10.65 12.47
CA PRO A 40 14.91 -10.15 11.17
C PRO A 40 15.59 -10.88 10.01
N ALA A 41 14.97 -10.84 8.83
CA ALA A 41 15.53 -11.42 7.62
C ALA A 41 16.83 -10.69 7.21
N PRO A 42 17.93 -11.42 6.85
CA PRO A 42 19.12 -10.79 6.32
C PRO A 42 18.79 -9.99 5.05
N ARG A 43 19.23 -8.75 4.98
CA ARG A 43 18.80 -7.77 3.96
C ARG A 43 19.19 -8.17 2.53
N ASP A 44 20.39 -8.70 2.36
CA ASP A 44 20.90 -9.18 1.07
C ASP A 44 20.11 -10.39 0.56
N VAL A 45 19.80 -11.34 1.44
CA VAL A 45 18.96 -12.51 1.10
C VAL A 45 17.53 -12.05 0.78
N TRP A 46 16.97 -11.14 1.59
CA TRP A 46 15.63 -10.59 1.35
C TRP A 46 15.54 -9.92 -0.02
N ALA A 47 16.48 -9.03 -0.35
CA ALA A 47 16.50 -8.37 -1.65
C ALA A 47 16.58 -9.36 -2.82
N GLN A 48 17.39 -10.43 -2.70
CA GLN A 48 17.48 -11.49 -3.70
C GLN A 48 16.17 -12.25 -3.86
N VAL A 49 15.51 -12.61 -2.75
CA VAL A 49 14.23 -13.34 -2.78
C VAL A 49 13.15 -12.51 -3.48
N VAL A 50 13.02 -11.24 -3.12
CA VAL A 50 12.02 -10.34 -3.75
C VAL A 50 12.35 -10.09 -5.23
N ALA A 51 13.63 -9.96 -5.58
CA ALA A 51 14.04 -9.76 -6.98
C ALA A 51 13.77 -11.00 -7.86
N ALA A 52 13.77 -12.19 -7.27
CA ALA A 52 13.48 -13.45 -7.97
C ALA A 52 11.98 -13.77 -8.09
N ASP A 53 11.12 -13.02 -7.41
CA ASP A 53 9.69 -13.25 -7.38
C ASP A 53 8.97 -12.39 -8.44
N PRO A 54 8.41 -13.00 -9.51
CA PRO A 54 7.70 -12.27 -10.55
C PRO A 54 6.35 -11.68 -10.09
N GLY A 55 5.84 -12.08 -8.92
CA GLY A 55 4.65 -11.55 -8.28
C GLY A 55 4.93 -10.50 -7.20
N ALA A 56 6.20 -10.19 -6.92
CA ALA A 56 6.54 -9.33 -5.80
C ALA A 56 5.93 -7.92 -5.89
N LEU A 57 5.43 -7.47 -4.75
CA LEU A 57 4.95 -6.11 -4.55
C LEU A 57 6.11 -5.17 -4.16
N PRO A 58 6.10 -3.90 -4.58
CA PRO A 58 7.09 -2.92 -4.14
C PRO A 58 7.10 -2.74 -2.61
N GLU A 59 5.98 -2.98 -1.95
CA GLU A 59 5.86 -2.95 -0.48
C GLU A 59 6.55 -4.13 0.21
N GLN A 60 6.92 -5.18 -0.50
CA GLN A 60 7.61 -6.33 0.09
C GLN A 60 9.15 -6.16 0.12
N THR A 61 9.65 -5.02 -0.33
CA THR A 61 11.08 -4.71 -0.36
C THR A 61 11.64 -4.29 1.02
N PRO A 62 12.94 -4.49 1.28
CA PRO A 62 13.59 -3.97 2.47
C PRO A 62 13.44 -2.44 2.63
N GLU A 63 13.57 -1.69 1.53
CA GLU A 63 13.50 -0.22 1.48
C GLU A 63 12.11 0.28 1.94
N TRP A 64 11.05 -0.43 1.59
CA TRP A 64 9.71 -0.10 2.09
C TRP A 64 9.60 -0.27 3.60
N THR A 65 10.15 -1.35 4.14
CA THR A 65 10.18 -1.59 5.59
C THR A 65 10.97 -0.51 6.31
N ASP A 66 12.06 -0.01 5.71
CA ASP A 66 12.83 1.11 6.26
C ASP A 66 12.01 2.40 6.29
N ALA A 67 11.29 2.70 5.21
CA ALA A 67 10.36 3.85 5.17
C ALA A 67 9.29 3.75 6.28
N VAL A 68 8.69 2.58 6.45
CA VAL A 68 7.70 2.33 7.50
C VAL A 68 8.31 2.54 8.89
N CYS A 69 9.47 1.96 9.15
CA CYS A 69 10.12 2.05 10.46
C CYS A 69 10.55 3.48 10.78
N ALA A 70 11.05 4.22 9.78
CA ALA A 70 11.46 5.61 9.96
C ALA A 70 10.30 6.54 10.35
N VAL A 71 9.13 6.33 9.75
CA VAL A 71 7.94 7.19 10.00
C VAL A 71 7.15 6.76 11.23
N GLU A 72 6.94 5.45 11.40
CA GLU A 72 6.06 4.92 12.46
C GLU A 72 6.80 4.65 13.78
N GLY A 73 8.12 4.79 13.81
CA GLY A 73 8.93 4.47 15.00
C GLY A 73 8.83 3.01 15.42
N CYS A 74 8.67 2.11 14.45
CA CYS A 74 8.66 0.66 14.66
C CYS A 74 10.03 0.05 14.33
N SER A 75 10.20 -1.22 14.60
CA SER A 75 11.41 -1.98 14.28
C SER A 75 11.11 -3.08 13.28
N ASP A 76 12.11 -3.42 12.47
CA ASP A 76 12.07 -4.57 11.57
C ASP A 76 11.89 -5.86 12.38
N ALA A 77 10.92 -6.66 11.99
CA ALA A 77 10.62 -7.98 12.52
C ALA A 77 10.34 -8.98 11.39
N SER A 78 10.86 -8.67 10.20
CA SER A 78 10.76 -9.52 9.00
C SER A 78 11.23 -10.95 9.29
N ARG A 79 10.73 -11.90 8.54
CA ARG A 79 11.05 -13.32 8.73
C ARG A 79 11.44 -13.93 7.39
N LEU A 80 12.62 -14.57 7.39
CA LEU A 80 13.07 -15.42 6.30
C LEU A 80 12.74 -16.87 6.66
N TYR A 81 12.00 -17.54 5.80
CA TYR A 81 11.69 -18.96 5.86
C TYR A 81 12.54 -19.69 4.82
N GLU A 82 13.38 -20.60 5.27
CA GLU A 82 14.19 -21.46 4.40
C GLU A 82 13.66 -22.88 4.54
N PHE A 83 13.07 -23.39 3.46
CA PHE A 83 12.46 -24.72 3.42
C PHE A 83 13.49 -25.81 3.08
N ALA A 84 13.20 -27.06 3.44
CA ALA A 84 14.09 -28.19 3.20
C ALA A 84 14.32 -28.48 1.70
N ASP A 85 13.41 -28.06 0.84
CA ASP A 85 13.52 -28.14 -0.62
C ASP A 85 14.33 -27.02 -1.28
N GLY A 86 14.91 -26.14 -0.46
CA GLY A 86 15.74 -25.01 -0.91
C GLY A 86 14.98 -23.73 -1.23
N ARG A 87 13.62 -23.73 -1.16
CA ARG A 87 12.83 -22.50 -1.32
C ARG A 87 13.09 -21.52 -0.19
N ARG A 88 13.14 -20.24 -0.54
CA ARG A 88 13.27 -19.12 0.40
C ARG A 88 12.10 -18.16 0.21
N ILE A 89 11.40 -17.88 1.31
CA ILE A 89 10.26 -16.96 1.35
C ILE A 89 10.55 -15.93 2.43
N VAL A 90 10.32 -14.66 2.13
CA VAL A 90 10.42 -13.57 3.11
C VAL A 90 9.05 -13.02 3.43
N LEU A 91 8.76 -12.85 4.69
CA LEU A 91 7.57 -12.17 5.18
C LEU A 91 8.00 -10.84 5.83
N PRO A 92 7.77 -9.69 5.17
CA PRO A 92 7.96 -8.39 5.78
C PRO A 92 7.03 -8.22 6.98
N LEU A 93 7.59 -7.93 8.13
CA LEU A 93 6.85 -7.61 9.34
C LEU A 93 7.55 -6.46 10.07
N VAL A 94 6.76 -5.60 10.67
CA VAL A 94 7.26 -4.57 11.58
C VAL A 94 6.68 -4.76 12.98
N ARG A 95 7.48 -4.44 13.99
CA ARG A 95 7.12 -4.55 15.40
C ARG A 95 6.87 -3.18 16.00
N ARG A 96 5.72 -3.02 16.60
CA ARG A 96 5.47 -1.92 17.53
C ARG A 96 5.52 -2.46 18.97
N SER A 97 6.40 -1.89 19.78
CA SER A 97 6.49 -2.24 21.19
C SER A 97 5.18 -1.92 21.91
N GLY A 98 4.72 -2.84 22.77
CA GLY A 98 3.62 -2.57 23.68
C GLY A 98 4.05 -1.63 24.82
N LEU A 99 3.07 -1.20 25.61
CA LEU A 99 3.36 -0.40 26.82
C LEU A 99 4.29 -1.21 27.75
N ARG A 100 5.44 -0.64 28.14
CA ARG A 100 6.47 -1.29 28.96
C ARG A 100 7.01 -2.61 28.40
N GLY A 101 6.98 -2.78 27.05
CA GLY A 101 7.50 -3.99 26.38
C GLY A 101 6.56 -5.20 26.42
N VAL A 102 5.40 -5.11 27.05
CA VAL A 102 4.41 -6.20 27.12
C VAL A 102 3.35 -6.02 26.04
N GLY A 103 2.92 -7.10 25.40
CA GLY A 103 1.82 -7.09 24.44
C GLY A 103 2.14 -6.48 23.08
N GLY A 104 3.40 -6.57 22.63
CA GLY A 104 3.81 -6.10 21.31
C GLY A 104 2.94 -6.66 20.17
N GLN A 105 2.78 -5.88 19.11
CA GLN A 105 2.05 -6.28 17.92
C GLN A 105 3.00 -6.33 16.72
N LEU A 106 2.72 -7.27 15.83
CA LEU A 106 3.39 -7.37 14.53
C LEU A 106 2.38 -7.09 13.42
N TRP A 107 2.82 -6.38 12.40
CA TRP A 107 2.03 -6.13 11.19
C TRP A 107 2.87 -6.38 9.96
N SER A 108 2.24 -6.92 8.89
CA SER A 108 2.89 -6.81 7.60
C SER A 108 3.14 -5.33 7.31
N PHE A 109 2.10 -4.48 7.49
CA PHE A 109 2.30 -3.03 7.58
C PHE A 109 1.20 -2.37 8.40
N PRO A 110 1.48 -1.23 9.08
CA PRO A 110 0.49 -0.39 9.73
C PRO A 110 -0.57 0.12 8.74
N GLN A 111 -1.68 0.62 9.29
CA GLN A 111 -2.76 1.16 8.46
C GLN A 111 -2.24 2.27 7.53
N GLY A 112 -2.60 2.18 6.27
CA GLY A 112 -2.19 3.15 5.26
C GLY A 112 -0.81 2.89 4.63
N TRP A 113 -0.12 1.81 4.96
CA TRP A 113 1.16 1.45 4.37
C TRP A 113 1.07 0.32 3.32
N GLY A 114 -0.12 0.07 2.81
CA GLY A 114 -0.30 -0.85 1.70
C GLY A 114 -0.58 -2.29 2.10
N ILE A 115 -0.20 -3.18 1.22
CA ILE A 115 -0.38 -4.62 1.28
C ILE A 115 0.99 -5.23 1.52
N GLY A 116 1.05 -6.28 2.34
CA GLY A 116 2.26 -7.05 2.57
C GLY A 116 2.07 -8.49 2.10
N GLY A 117 2.31 -9.42 2.99
CA GLY A 117 2.28 -10.85 2.69
C GLY A 117 3.67 -11.39 2.42
N PRO A 118 3.83 -12.71 2.37
CA PRO A 118 5.10 -13.32 2.01
C PRO A 118 5.47 -13.02 0.56
N ALA A 119 6.73 -13.01 0.25
CA ALA A 119 7.28 -12.91 -1.10
C ALA A 119 8.34 -13.96 -1.30
N GLY A 120 8.39 -14.52 -2.49
CA GLY A 120 9.42 -15.45 -2.89
C GLY A 120 8.94 -16.47 -3.91
N PRO A 121 9.81 -16.88 -4.84
CA PRO A 121 9.44 -17.81 -5.89
C PRO A 121 8.99 -19.15 -5.31
N GLY A 122 7.88 -19.67 -5.85
CA GLY A 122 7.35 -20.96 -5.44
C GLY A 122 6.56 -20.93 -4.12
N LEU A 123 6.00 -19.78 -3.74
CA LEU A 123 5.02 -19.72 -2.66
C LEU A 123 3.81 -20.62 -3.03
N ASP A 124 3.45 -21.53 -2.14
CA ASP A 124 2.34 -22.46 -2.30
C ASP A 124 1.53 -22.61 -1.00
N VAL A 125 0.46 -23.39 -1.05
CA VAL A 125 -0.42 -23.66 0.10
C VAL A 125 0.38 -24.21 1.29
N GLY A 126 1.31 -25.16 1.04
CA GLY A 126 2.12 -25.76 2.11
C GLY A 126 3.05 -24.75 2.80
N ALA A 127 3.66 -23.85 2.03
CA ALA A 127 4.48 -22.78 2.58
C ALA A 127 3.62 -21.80 3.39
N VAL A 128 2.44 -21.43 2.90
CA VAL A 128 1.49 -20.55 3.60
C VAL A 128 1.01 -21.18 4.91
N GLU A 129 0.69 -22.47 4.93
CA GLU A 129 0.31 -23.21 6.15
C GLU A 129 1.45 -23.22 7.17
N ALA A 130 2.70 -23.44 6.73
CA ALA A 130 3.86 -23.42 7.61
C ALA A 130 4.11 -22.02 8.20
N ILE A 131 3.97 -20.97 7.38
CA ILE A 131 4.04 -19.57 7.80
C ILE A 131 2.93 -19.26 8.82
N ALA A 132 1.69 -19.62 8.53
CA ALA A 132 0.56 -19.39 9.42
C ALA A 132 0.73 -20.10 10.77
N ALA A 133 1.22 -21.35 10.76
CA ALA A 133 1.53 -22.09 11.98
C ALA A 133 2.66 -21.43 12.80
N ASP A 134 3.67 -20.86 12.16
CA ASP A 134 4.71 -20.10 12.85
C ASP A 134 4.13 -18.81 13.48
N LEU A 135 3.34 -18.05 12.74
CA LEU A 135 2.72 -16.82 13.24
C LEU A 135 1.80 -17.06 14.45
N GLN A 136 1.07 -18.17 14.48
CA GLN A 136 0.22 -18.54 15.62
C GLN A 136 1.02 -18.85 16.90
N ARG A 137 2.27 -19.31 16.76
CA ARG A 137 3.15 -19.62 17.91
C ARG A 137 3.81 -18.38 18.50
N LEU A 138 3.82 -17.26 17.79
CA LEU A 138 4.48 -16.05 18.27
C LEU A 138 3.86 -15.53 19.56
N ARG A 139 4.73 -15.17 20.52
CA ARG A 139 4.32 -14.65 21.83
C ARG A 139 4.07 -13.14 21.77
N VAL A 140 3.12 -12.74 20.93
CA VAL A 140 2.67 -11.36 20.76
C VAL A 140 1.16 -11.27 20.94
N ALA A 141 0.64 -10.08 21.20
CA ALA A 141 -0.80 -9.89 21.38
C ALA A 141 -1.57 -10.09 20.08
N ARG A 142 -0.97 -9.65 18.95
CA ARG A 142 -1.57 -9.76 17.61
C ARG A 142 -0.47 -9.80 16.55
N VAL A 143 -0.66 -10.63 15.53
CA VAL A 143 -0.05 -10.45 14.21
C VAL A 143 -1.16 -10.09 13.22
N ALA A 144 -1.00 -9.01 12.46
CA ALA A 144 -1.93 -8.62 11.41
C ALA A 144 -1.22 -8.67 10.05
N LEU A 145 -1.74 -9.47 9.16
CA LEU A 145 -1.16 -9.73 7.85
C LEU A 145 -2.17 -9.43 6.76
N ARG A 146 -1.87 -8.47 5.90
CA ARG A 146 -2.66 -8.17 4.72
C ARG A 146 -1.95 -8.80 3.53
N VAL A 147 -2.51 -9.89 3.01
CA VAL A 147 -1.90 -10.68 1.93
C VAL A 147 -2.05 -10.02 0.57
N ASP A 148 -1.23 -10.43 -0.40
CA ASP A 148 -1.42 -10.02 -1.78
C ASP A 148 -2.75 -10.57 -2.32
N PRO A 149 -3.60 -9.72 -2.94
CA PRO A 149 -4.82 -10.17 -3.59
C PRO A 149 -4.60 -11.26 -4.64
N LEU A 150 -3.51 -11.23 -5.38
CA LEU A 150 -3.21 -12.23 -6.41
C LEU A 150 -2.84 -13.61 -5.83
N GLU A 151 -2.45 -13.65 -4.56
CA GLU A 151 -2.12 -14.89 -3.83
C GLU A 151 -3.24 -15.31 -2.85
N ALA A 152 -4.39 -14.64 -2.88
CA ALA A 152 -5.46 -14.85 -1.90
C ALA A 152 -5.92 -16.30 -1.78
N SER A 153 -5.97 -17.05 -2.89
CA SER A 153 -6.37 -18.45 -2.93
C SER A 153 -5.46 -19.37 -2.09
N LEU A 154 -4.18 -19.04 -1.94
CA LEU A 154 -3.24 -19.81 -1.12
C LEU A 154 -3.58 -19.73 0.38
N TRP A 155 -4.34 -18.72 0.79
CA TRP A 155 -4.67 -18.43 2.18
C TRP A 155 -6.05 -18.92 2.61
N GLU A 156 -6.89 -19.43 1.71
CA GLU A 156 -8.27 -19.83 2.00
C GLU A 156 -8.37 -20.89 3.10
N GLY A 157 -7.38 -21.80 3.18
CA GLY A 157 -7.28 -22.84 4.20
C GLY A 157 -6.80 -22.36 5.58
N VAL A 158 -6.34 -21.11 5.70
CA VAL A 158 -5.76 -20.59 6.96
C VAL A 158 -6.86 -20.26 7.97
N THR A 159 -7.15 -21.21 8.84
CA THR A 159 -8.17 -21.14 9.88
C THR A 159 -7.62 -21.62 11.22
N GLY A 160 -8.38 -21.49 12.29
CA GLY A 160 -8.04 -22.04 13.59
C GLY A 160 -8.30 -21.10 14.76
N PRO A 161 -8.02 -21.55 15.99
CA PRO A 161 -8.19 -20.74 17.20
C PRO A 161 -7.36 -19.47 17.12
N GLY A 162 -8.01 -18.32 17.38
CA GLY A 162 -7.35 -17.02 17.35
C GLY A 162 -7.04 -16.49 15.97
N VAL A 163 -7.46 -17.15 14.89
CA VAL A 163 -7.34 -16.65 13.52
C VAL A 163 -8.65 -15.98 13.11
N THR A 164 -8.54 -14.76 12.58
CA THR A 164 -9.67 -14.01 12.02
C THR A 164 -9.29 -13.54 10.62
N ALA A 165 -10.03 -13.95 9.60
CA ALA A 165 -9.94 -13.40 8.26
C ALA A 165 -10.94 -12.26 8.10
N LEU A 166 -10.46 -11.07 7.75
CA LEU A 166 -11.27 -9.89 7.47
C LEU A 166 -11.37 -9.70 5.95
N PRO A 167 -12.57 -9.90 5.36
CA PRO A 167 -12.73 -9.81 3.91
C PRO A 167 -12.36 -8.44 3.36
N ARG A 168 -11.72 -8.41 2.21
CA ARG A 168 -11.29 -7.25 1.45
C ARG A 168 -11.58 -7.46 -0.03
N LEU A 169 -11.59 -6.37 -0.79
CA LEU A 169 -11.79 -6.41 -2.24
C LEU A 169 -10.84 -5.41 -2.90
N ALA A 170 -9.85 -5.91 -3.61
CA ALA A 170 -8.98 -5.11 -4.46
C ALA A 170 -9.52 -5.08 -5.90
N HIS A 171 -9.00 -4.15 -6.70
CA HIS A 171 -9.26 -4.08 -8.13
C HIS A 171 -7.92 -4.15 -8.85
N VAL A 172 -7.72 -5.16 -9.68
CA VAL A 172 -6.44 -5.44 -10.33
C VAL A 172 -6.64 -5.53 -11.84
N VAL A 173 -5.78 -4.85 -12.57
CA VAL A 173 -5.69 -4.94 -14.03
C VAL A 173 -4.59 -5.93 -14.38
N THR A 174 -4.89 -6.96 -15.14
CA THR A 174 -3.89 -7.75 -15.86
C THR A 174 -3.47 -6.93 -17.08
N LEU A 175 -2.19 -6.60 -17.18
CA LEU A 175 -1.69 -5.80 -18.28
C LEU A 175 -1.63 -6.65 -19.55
N PHE A 176 -1.99 -6.05 -20.68
CA PHE A 176 -1.93 -6.66 -22.01
C PHE A 176 -0.49 -6.68 -22.54
N ASP A 177 -0.25 -7.36 -23.64
CA ASP A 177 1.08 -7.38 -24.26
C ASP A 177 1.54 -5.98 -24.73
N SER A 178 0.58 -5.08 -25.00
CA SER A 178 0.87 -3.71 -25.38
C SER A 178 -0.12 -2.69 -24.82
N GLN A 179 0.34 -1.45 -24.65
CA GLN A 179 -0.51 -0.31 -24.31
C GLN A 179 -1.62 -0.09 -25.33
N ALA A 180 -1.34 -0.36 -26.62
CA ALA A 180 -2.31 -0.18 -27.71
C ALA A 180 -3.47 -1.17 -27.60
N GLU A 181 -3.20 -2.44 -27.30
CA GLU A 181 -4.21 -3.46 -27.05
C GLU A 181 -5.03 -3.15 -25.81
N HIS A 182 -4.38 -2.76 -24.73
CA HIS A 182 -5.07 -2.36 -23.50
C HIS A 182 -6.04 -1.19 -23.78
N LEU A 183 -5.56 -0.16 -24.44
CA LEU A 183 -6.40 0.98 -24.80
C LEU A 183 -7.56 0.56 -25.74
N ALA A 184 -7.30 -0.33 -26.69
CA ALA A 184 -8.31 -0.85 -27.61
C ALA A 184 -9.41 -1.67 -26.91
N ALA A 185 -9.06 -2.41 -25.87
CA ALA A 185 -10.00 -3.21 -25.06
C ALA A 185 -10.90 -2.34 -24.18
N MET A 186 -10.49 -1.12 -23.81
CA MET A 186 -11.34 -0.21 -23.04
C MET A 186 -12.58 0.22 -23.81
N SER A 187 -13.63 0.63 -23.08
CA SER A 187 -14.84 1.18 -23.68
C SER A 187 -14.56 2.41 -24.55
N LYS A 188 -15.35 2.61 -25.62
CA LYS A 188 -15.24 3.79 -26.49
C LYS A 188 -15.32 5.10 -25.69
N THR A 189 -16.11 5.13 -24.63
CA THR A 189 -16.26 6.31 -23.77
C THR A 189 -14.98 6.61 -22.99
N THR A 190 -14.37 5.59 -22.39
CA THR A 190 -13.09 5.73 -21.63
C THR A 190 -11.98 6.17 -22.55
N ARG A 191 -11.82 5.52 -23.73
CA ARG A 191 -10.83 5.93 -24.73
C ARG A 191 -10.98 7.38 -25.16
N ARG A 192 -12.22 7.81 -25.43
CA ARG A 192 -12.50 9.21 -25.81
C ARG A 192 -12.09 10.21 -24.72
N LYS A 193 -12.33 9.88 -23.46
CA LYS A 193 -11.91 10.73 -22.32
C LYS A 193 -10.39 10.84 -22.22
N ILE A 194 -9.67 9.71 -22.37
CA ILE A 194 -8.21 9.69 -22.36
C ILE A 194 -7.64 10.53 -23.52
N VAL A 195 -8.13 10.30 -24.75
CA VAL A 195 -7.67 11.04 -25.93
C VAL A 195 -8.02 12.53 -25.83
N ARG A 196 -9.20 12.85 -25.31
CA ARG A 196 -9.61 14.24 -25.11
C ARG A 196 -8.70 14.93 -24.10
N ALA A 197 -8.43 14.29 -22.97
CA ALA A 197 -7.51 14.83 -21.96
C ALA A 197 -6.12 15.15 -22.52
N GLN A 198 -5.63 14.34 -23.45
CA GLN A 198 -4.36 14.60 -24.15
C GLN A 198 -4.39 15.80 -25.11
N ARG A 199 -5.59 16.21 -25.59
CA ARG A 199 -5.79 17.32 -26.51
C ARG A 199 -6.14 18.64 -25.82
N ASP A 200 -6.71 18.57 -24.62
CA ASP A 200 -7.32 19.71 -23.89
C ASP A 200 -6.29 20.47 -23.02
N ASP A 201 -5.05 20.62 -23.49
CA ASP A 201 -3.96 21.36 -22.81
C ASP A 201 -3.71 20.94 -21.36
N LEU A 202 -3.96 19.67 -21.03
CA LEU A 202 -3.55 19.13 -19.76
C LEU A 202 -2.05 18.83 -19.78
N ARG A 203 -1.31 19.53 -18.92
CA ARG A 203 0.09 19.22 -18.66
C ARG A 203 0.15 18.07 -17.63
N VAL A 204 0.69 16.91 -18.03
CA VAL A 204 0.87 15.76 -17.14
C VAL A 204 2.35 15.59 -16.84
N GLU A 205 2.70 15.68 -15.59
CA GLU A 205 4.07 15.52 -15.09
C GLU A 205 4.21 14.21 -14.30
N VAL A 206 5.39 13.62 -14.40
CA VAL A 206 5.78 12.45 -13.61
C VAL A 206 6.98 12.83 -12.78
N ASP A 207 6.78 12.86 -11.47
CA ASP A 207 7.82 13.15 -10.48
C ASP A 207 8.29 11.84 -9.84
N THR A 208 9.60 11.67 -9.78
CA THR A 208 10.27 10.49 -9.19
C THR A 208 10.97 10.81 -7.87
N THR A 209 10.92 12.07 -7.45
CA THR A 209 11.70 12.60 -6.31
C THR A 209 10.85 13.03 -5.12
N GLY A 210 9.54 13.22 -5.35
CA GLY A 210 8.63 13.80 -4.36
C GLY A 210 8.56 15.34 -4.39
N ALA A 211 9.14 15.99 -5.39
CA ALA A 211 9.11 17.47 -5.54
C ALA A 211 7.67 18.00 -5.67
N LEU A 212 6.77 17.26 -6.30
CA LEU A 212 5.36 17.64 -6.52
C LEU A 212 4.42 17.15 -5.39
N LEU A 213 4.94 16.60 -4.29
CA LEU A 213 4.11 16.13 -3.18
C LEU A 213 3.28 17.24 -2.52
N GLY A 214 3.72 18.49 -2.57
CA GLY A 214 2.95 19.63 -2.09
C GLY A 214 1.62 19.80 -2.83
N ASP A 215 1.63 19.67 -4.15
CA ASP A 215 0.44 19.75 -5.01
C ASP A 215 -0.50 18.58 -4.75
N HIS A 216 0.05 17.35 -4.70
CA HIS A 216 -0.73 16.17 -4.34
C HIS A 216 -1.41 16.33 -2.98
N TYR A 217 -0.66 16.76 -1.97
CA TYR A 217 -1.17 16.87 -0.60
C TYR A 217 -2.26 17.95 -0.47
N SER A 218 -2.12 19.06 -1.20
CA SER A 218 -3.16 20.10 -1.25
C SER A 218 -4.49 19.56 -1.79
N MET A 219 -4.47 18.79 -2.88
CA MET A 219 -5.65 18.12 -3.43
C MET A 219 -6.19 17.02 -2.51
N TYR A 220 -5.31 16.31 -1.82
CA TYR A 220 -5.69 15.32 -0.82
C TYR A 220 -6.49 15.96 0.33
N LEU A 221 -6.05 17.07 0.87
CA LEU A 221 -6.77 17.78 1.93
C LEU A 221 -8.15 18.27 1.47
N LYS A 222 -8.29 18.78 0.25
CA LYS A 222 -9.61 19.11 -0.35
C LYS A 222 -10.50 17.87 -0.46
N SER A 223 -9.91 16.71 -0.76
CA SER A 223 -10.65 15.44 -0.79
C SER A 223 -11.13 15.01 0.59
N VAL A 224 -10.30 15.19 1.63
CA VAL A 224 -10.64 14.92 3.04
C VAL A 224 -11.83 15.79 3.49
N GLU A 225 -11.82 17.08 3.18
CA GLU A 225 -12.91 18.00 3.51
C GLU A 225 -14.23 17.56 2.86
N ARG A 226 -14.17 17.19 1.60
CA ARG A 226 -15.33 16.70 0.84
C ARG A 226 -15.87 15.39 1.40
N TRP A 227 -15.01 14.46 1.78
CA TRP A 227 -15.42 13.20 2.40
C TRP A 227 -16.04 13.42 3.77
N ALA A 228 -15.44 14.28 4.59
CA ALA A 228 -15.97 14.66 5.90
C ALA A 228 -17.40 15.20 5.80
N ALA A 229 -17.63 16.13 4.87
CA ALA A 229 -18.95 16.69 4.63
C ALA A 229 -19.99 15.62 4.21
N ARG A 230 -19.60 14.69 3.32
CA ARG A 230 -20.50 13.61 2.85
C ARG A 230 -20.80 12.57 3.93
N GLN A 231 -19.82 12.29 4.79
CA GLN A 231 -19.92 11.29 5.86
C GLN A 231 -20.46 11.85 7.17
N HIS A 232 -20.81 13.14 7.21
CA HIS A 232 -21.21 13.86 8.42
C HIS A 232 -20.16 13.76 9.54
N GLU A 233 -18.88 13.69 9.16
CA GLU A 233 -17.77 13.66 10.11
C GLU A 233 -17.32 15.08 10.45
N PRO A 234 -17.04 15.39 11.73
CA PRO A 234 -16.44 16.66 12.09
C PRO A 234 -15.09 16.87 11.35
N LEU A 235 -14.93 18.02 10.68
CA LEU A 235 -13.78 18.28 9.82
C LEU A 235 -12.43 18.15 10.55
N TRP A 236 -12.37 18.61 11.82
CA TRP A 236 -11.15 18.50 12.63
C TRP A 236 -10.76 17.03 12.86
N LEU A 237 -11.74 16.14 13.06
CA LEU A 237 -11.50 14.70 13.24
C LEU A 237 -11.05 14.04 11.94
N ALA A 238 -11.69 14.41 10.82
CA ALA A 238 -11.31 13.93 9.50
C ALA A 238 -9.87 14.33 9.15
N ARG A 239 -9.49 15.60 9.37
CA ARG A 239 -8.12 16.10 9.16
C ARG A 239 -7.10 15.40 10.05
N TRP A 240 -7.40 15.24 11.34
CA TRP A 240 -6.52 14.53 12.27
C TRP A 240 -6.30 13.06 11.85
N ARG A 241 -7.36 12.38 11.43
CA ARG A 241 -7.25 11.00 10.92
C ARG A 241 -6.47 10.92 9.61
N ALA A 242 -6.69 11.87 8.72
CA ALA A 242 -5.98 11.97 7.45
C ALA A 242 -4.48 12.18 7.67
N GLU A 243 -4.10 13.11 8.54
CA GLU A 243 -2.70 13.35 8.91
C GLU A 243 -2.03 12.11 9.51
N ARG A 244 -2.72 11.40 10.41
CA ARG A 244 -2.18 10.17 10.98
C ARG A 244 -2.06 9.02 9.98
N ARG A 245 -2.93 8.97 8.98
CA ARG A 245 -2.92 7.93 7.95
C ARG A 245 -1.93 8.21 6.84
N ASP A 246 -1.90 9.43 6.36
CA ASP A 246 -1.18 9.84 5.16
C ASP A 246 -0.56 11.24 5.33
N SER A 247 0.38 11.38 6.28
CA SER A 247 1.11 12.64 6.48
C SER A 247 2.04 12.92 5.28
N ILE A 248 2.37 14.20 5.08
CA ILE A 248 3.33 14.59 4.05
C ILE A 248 4.70 13.92 4.29
N ALA A 249 5.13 13.78 5.56
CA ALA A 249 6.37 13.10 5.92
C ALA A 249 6.38 11.63 5.48
N LYS A 250 5.23 10.96 5.58
CA LYS A 250 5.08 9.58 5.09
C LYS A 250 5.24 9.51 3.57
N LEU A 251 4.60 10.42 2.83
CA LEU A 251 4.71 10.45 1.37
C LEU A 251 6.13 10.77 0.92
N GLN A 252 6.82 11.67 1.62
CA GLN A 252 8.24 11.96 1.39
C GLN A 252 9.13 10.75 1.66
N ALA A 253 8.87 10.01 2.75
CA ALA A 253 9.59 8.78 3.04
C ALA A 253 9.41 7.73 1.93
N MET A 254 8.20 7.56 1.39
CA MET A 254 7.97 6.68 0.24
C MET A 254 8.86 7.07 -0.95
N ALA A 255 8.90 8.36 -1.31
CA ALA A 255 9.74 8.85 -2.40
C ALA A 255 11.24 8.65 -2.12
N THR A 256 11.69 8.95 -0.90
CA THR A 256 13.11 8.88 -0.51
C THR A 256 13.63 7.45 -0.48
N PHE A 257 12.90 6.53 0.15
CA PHE A 257 13.40 5.15 0.36
C PHE A 257 13.23 4.28 -0.88
N LEU A 258 12.16 4.44 -1.66
CA LEU A 258 11.97 3.70 -2.90
C LEU A 258 12.75 4.29 -4.08
N GLY A 259 13.08 5.57 -4.00
CA GLY A 259 13.86 6.26 -5.02
C GLY A 259 13.20 6.33 -6.40
N PRO A 260 13.94 6.85 -7.40
CA PRO A 260 13.43 7.04 -8.76
C PRO A 260 13.13 5.73 -9.49
N GLU A 261 13.64 4.61 -9.02
CA GLU A 261 13.40 3.31 -9.66
C GLU A 261 11.97 2.81 -9.42
N ARG A 262 11.39 3.11 -8.26
CA ARG A 262 10.09 2.53 -7.84
C ARG A 262 9.02 3.55 -7.51
N PHE A 263 9.36 4.80 -7.20
CA PHE A 263 8.39 5.83 -6.86
C PHE A 263 7.98 6.65 -8.09
N ARG A 264 6.68 6.84 -8.29
CA ARG A 264 6.11 7.77 -9.28
C ARG A 264 4.98 8.55 -8.66
N LEU A 265 5.03 9.87 -8.81
CA LEU A 265 3.90 10.75 -8.56
C LEU A 265 3.50 11.38 -9.90
N VAL A 266 2.33 11.00 -10.38
CA VAL A 266 1.75 11.55 -11.61
C VAL A 266 0.81 12.68 -11.24
N VAL A 267 1.01 13.87 -11.78
CA VAL A 267 0.18 15.04 -11.55
C VAL A 267 -0.28 15.63 -12.88
N ALA A 268 -1.57 15.90 -13.00
CA ALA A 268 -2.15 16.63 -14.13
C ALA A 268 -2.49 18.06 -13.69
N TYR A 269 -2.10 19.02 -14.52
CA TYR A 269 -2.37 20.44 -14.34
C TYR A 269 -3.31 20.95 -15.42
N ALA A 270 -4.30 21.72 -15.04
CA ALA A 270 -5.17 22.48 -15.92
C ALA A 270 -4.98 23.97 -15.61
N ASP A 271 -4.58 24.74 -16.60
CA ASP A 271 -4.29 26.18 -16.45
C ASP A 271 -3.34 26.45 -15.25
N ASP A 272 -2.23 25.70 -15.18
CA ASP A 272 -1.21 25.68 -14.12
C ASP A 272 -1.72 25.35 -12.70
N ARG A 273 -2.96 24.92 -12.57
CA ARG A 273 -3.55 24.48 -11.30
C ARG A 273 -3.53 22.95 -11.23
N PRO A 274 -3.06 22.32 -10.12
CA PRO A 274 -3.13 20.88 -9.97
C PRO A 274 -4.59 20.42 -9.95
N ALA A 275 -4.92 19.47 -10.85
CA ALA A 275 -6.27 19.00 -11.10
C ALA A 275 -6.49 17.58 -10.55
N ALA A 276 -5.56 16.68 -10.83
CA ALA A 276 -5.60 15.29 -10.35
C ALA A 276 -4.18 14.76 -10.17
N SER A 277 -4.01 13.79 -9.28
CA SER A 277 -2.73 13.12 -9.08
C SER A 277 -2.90 11.71 -8.55
N THR A 278 -1.88 10.86 -8.79
CA THR A 278 -1.77 9.56 -8.12
C THR A 278 -0.32 9.22 -7.80
N ILE A 279 -0.10 8.52 -6.68
CA ILE A 279 1.19 7.94 -6.31
C ILE A 279 1.17 6.46 -6.66
N VAL A 280 2.14 6.06 -7.46
CA VAL A 280 2.29 4.70 -7.96
C VAL A 280 3.64 4.15 -7.50
N LEU A 281 3.64 2.93 -7.03
CA LEU A 281 4.83 2.18 -6.65
C LEU A 281 5.07 1.10 -7.70
N LEU A 282 6.22 1.17 -8.38
CA LEU A 282 6.58 0.29 -9.48
C LEU A 282 7.19 -1.02 -8.96
N GLY A 283 6.77 -2.12 -9.54
CA GLY A 283 7.23 -3.47 -9.27
C GLY A 283 6.69 -4.44 -10.32
N PRO A 284 7.00 -5.74 -10.24
CA PRO A 284 6.37 -6.77 -11.07
C PRO A 284 4.84 -6.67 -11.05
N VAL A 285 4.28 -6.40 -9.88
CA VAL A 285 2.90 -5.95 -9.68
C VAL A 285 2.95 -4.49 -9.23
N THR A 286 2.66 -3.56 -10.13
CA THR A 286 2.62 -2.12 -9.82
C THR A 286 1.41 -1.78 -8.95
N ARG A 287 1.60 -0.87 -8.00
CA ARG A 287 0.60 -0.48 -7.01
C ARG A 287 0.22 1.00 -7.13
N ASP A 288 -1.07 1.27 -7.40
CA ASP A 288 -1.68 2.60 -7.21
C ASP A 288 -2.07 2.77 -5.74
N THR A 289 -1.45 3.72 -5.04
CA THR A 289 -1.57 3.78 -3.58
C THR A 289 -2.37 4.97 -3.08
N ARG A 290 -2.24 6.12 -3.72
CA ARG A 290 -2.84 7.38 -3.27
C ARG A 290 -3.27 8.24 -4.46
N ALA A 291 -4.55 8.42 -4.62
CA ALA A 291 -5.09 9.36 -5.60
C ALA A 291 -5.72 10.57 -4.90
N ALA A 292 -5.54 11.74 -5.50
CA ALA A 292 -6.15 12.98 -5.07
C ALA A 292 -6.67 13.76 -6.28
N LEU A 293 -7.71 14.55 -6.07
CA LEU A 293 -8.26 15.39 -7.13
C LEU A 293 -8.92 16.66 -6.58
N ASP A 294 -8.77 17.75 -7.31
CA ASP A 294 -9.60 18.94 -7.20
C ASP A 294 -10.78 18.79 -8.16
N ARG A 295 -11.99 18.56 -7.64
CA ARG A 295 -13.18 18.31 -8.48
C ARG A 295 -13.56 19.47 -9.38
N GLU A 296 -13.33 20.70 -8.94
CA GLU A 296 -13.70 21.89 -9.70
C GLU A 296 -12.84 22.00 -10.97
N VAL A 297 -11.57 21.64 -10.87
CA VAL A 297 -10.60 21.69 -11.96
C VAL A 297 -10.65 20.41 -12.81
N ALA A 298 -10.70 19.23 -12.15
CA ALA A 298 -10.57 17.94 -12.82
C ALA A 298 -11.75 17.56 -13.71
N ALA A 299 -12.98 17.96 -13.31
CA ALA A 299 -14.21 17.51 -13.99
C ALA A 299 -14.33 18.01 -15.44
N GLN A 300 -13.78 19.19 -15.76
CA GLN A 300 -13.89 19.82 -17.06
C GLN A 300 -12.95 19.23 -18.10
N LYS A 301 -11.83 18.66 -17.68
CA LYS A 301 -10.68 18.28 -18.54
C LYS A 301 -10.35 16.78 -18.53
N ASN A 302 -11.15 15.92 -17.90
CA ASN A 302 -10.88 14.48 -17.73
C ASN A 302 -9.49 14.19 -17.10
N ALA A 303 -9.07 15.04 -16.15
CA ALA A 303 -7.73 14.96 -15.55
C ALA A 303 -7.49 13.64 -14.81
N SER A 304 -8.53 13.05 -14.19
CA SER A 304 -8.43 11.75 -13.52
C SER A 304 -8.09 10.63 -14.49
N GLU A 305 -8.73 10.63 -15.67
CA GLU A 305 -8.47 9.64 -16.73
C GLU A 305 -7.07 9.80 -17.33
N ALA A 306 -6.58 11.04 -17.47
CA ALA A 306 -5.22 11.30 -17.92
C ALA A 306 -4.16 10.78 -16.94
N VAL A 307 -4.31 11.09 -15.67
CA VAL A 307 -3.41 10.64 -14.60
C VAL A 307 -3.40 9.11 -14.50
N GLN A 308 -4.58 8.49 -14.49
CA GLN A 308 -4.69 7.05 -14.37
C GLN A 308 -4.08 6.33 -15.56
N TRP A 309 -4.34 6.81 -16.78
CA TRP A 309 -3.73 6.22 -17.98
C TRP A 309 -2.21 6.40 -17.98
N ARG A 310 -1.71 7.59 -17.60
CA ARG A 310 -0.27 7.82 -17.46
C ARG A 310 0.37 6.89 -16.43
N ALA A 311 -0.28 6.67 -15.29
CA ALA A 311 0.19 5.75 -14.26
C ALA A 311 0.27 4.29 -14.77
N ILE A 312 -0.70 3.84 -15.57
CA ILE A 312 -0.66 2.53 -16.24
C ILE A 312 0.49 2.47 -17.25
N GLN A 313 0.77 3.56 -17.99
CA GLN A 313 1.91 3.62 -18.90
C GLN A 313 3.26 3.51 -18.17
N GLU A 314 3.39 4.07 -16.95
CA GLU A 314 4.58 3.89 -16.11
C GLU A 314 4.76 2.40 -15.71
N ALA A 315 3.66 1.69 -15.41
CA ALA A 315 3.72 0.25 -15.15
C ALA A 315 4.19 -0.55 -16.38
N TYR A 316 3.70 -0.21 -17.58
CA TYR A 316 4.21 -0.82 -18.81
C TYR A 316 5.71 -0.53 -19.04
N ALA A 317 6.14 0.70 -18.80
CA ALA A 317 7.54 1.08 -18.95
C ALA A 317 8.47 0.35 -17.98
N TYR A 318 7.95 -0.01 -16.78
CA TYR A 318 8.67 -0.82 -15.81
C TYR A 318 8.73 -2.30 -16.19
N GLY A 319 7.81 -2.80 -17.01
CA GLY A 319 7.65 -4.21 -17.34
C GLY A 319 6.76 -4.97 -16.34
N SER A 320 5.83 -4.29 -15.70
CA SER A 320 4.86 -4.92 -14.80
C SER A 320 3.92 -5.86 -15.54
N THR A 321 3.49 -6.92 -14.87
CA THR A 321 2.45 -7.84 -15.38
C THR A 321 1.04 -7.44 -14.93
N HIS A 322 0.94 -6.79 -13.77
CA HIS A 322 -0.32 -6.37 -13.18
C HIS A 322 -0.24 -4.93 -12.65
N TYR A 323 -1.40 -4.28 -12.65
CA TYR A 323 -1.58 -2.95 -12.06
C TYR A 323 -2.71 -3.00 -11.02
N ASN A 324 -2.35 -2.96 -9.74
CA ASN A 324 -3.29 -3.05 -8.64
C ASN A 324 -3.76 -1.65 -8.23
N MET A 325 -5.02 -1.34 -8.53
CA MET A 325 -5.67 -0.07 -8.23
C MET A 325 -6.17 0.05 -6.78
N GLY A 326 -5.85 -0.92 -5.92
CA GLY A 326 -6.25 -0.91 -4.51
C GLY A 326 -7.74 -1.14 -4.27
N GLU A 327 -8.16 -0.91 -3.03
CA GLU A 327 -9.53 -1.14 -2.57
C GLU A 327 -10.47 0.01 -2.97
N SER A 328 -11.76 -0.32 -3.17
CA SER A 328 -12.82 0.68 -3.38
C SER A 328 -13.70 0.90 -2.14
N GLY A 329 -13.46 0.14 -1.07
CA GLY A 329 -14.31 0.16 0.11
C GLY A 329 -15.76 -0.13 -0.24
N THR A 330 -16.68 0.70 0.25
CA THR A 330 -18.12 0.63 -0.04
C THR A 330 -18.55 1.48 -1.25
N SER A 331 -17.60 2.15 -1.92
CA SER A 331 -17.93 3.09 -2.99
C SER A 331 -18.10 2.40 -4.35
N ALA A 332 -19.35 2.14 -4.74
CA ALA A 332 -19.70 1.59 -6.05
C ALA A 332 -19.25 2.49 -7.22
N SER A 333 -19.19 3.82 -7.03
CA SER A 333 -18.71 4.73 -8.04
C SER A 333 -17.19 4.62 -8.27
N LEU A 334 -16.43 4.37 -7.20
CA LEU A 334 -14.99 4.15 -7.30
C LEU A 334 -14.68 2.77 -7.92
N ALA A 335 -15.44 1.73 -7.58
CA ALA A 335 -15.32 0.43 -8.20
C ALA A 335 -15.54 0.53 -9.72
N ARG A 336 -16.65 1.12 -10.16
CA ARG A 336 -16.93 1.37 -11.60
C ARG A 336 -15.86 2.21 -12.29
N TYR A 337 -15.29 3.21 -11.61
CA TYR A 337 -14.19 3.99 -12.17
C TYR A 337 -12.98 3.09 -12.49
N LYS A 338 -12.63 2.18 -11.60
CA LYS A 338 -11.51 1.23 -11.80
C LYS A 338 -11.81 0.23 -12.91
N GLU A 339 -13.04 -0.28 -12.98
CA GLU A 339 -13.52 -1.17 -14.05
C GLU A 339 -13.43 -0.52 -15.45
N HIS A 340 -13.54 0.82 -15.55
CA HIS A 340 -13.32 1.54 -16.80
C HIS A 340 -11.89 1.36 -17.35
N PHE A 341 -10.93 1.05 -16.50
CA PHE A 341 -9.55 0.72 -16.85
C PHE A 341 -9.29 -0.79 -16.89
N LEU A 342 -10.36 -1.59 -17.00
CA LEU A 342 -10.33 -3.06 -17.07
C LEU A 342 -9.84 -3.73 -15.77
N ALA A 343 -9.94 -3.04 -14.64
CA ALA A 343 -9.64 -3.64 -13.36
C ALA A 343 -10.74 -4.61 -12.93
N GLU A 344 -10.35 -5.83 -12.59
CA GLU A 344 -11.27 -6.86 -12.08
C GLU A 344 -11.28 -6.84 -10.55
N PRO A 345 -12.44 -7.10 -9.94
CA PRO A 345 -12.54 -7.24 -8.49
C PRO A 345 -11.91 -8.56 -8.03
N VAL A 346 -10.91 -8.47 -7.16
CA VAL A 346 -10.19 -9.60 -6.60
C VAL A 346 -10.44 -9.67 -5.09
N PRO A 347 -11.24 -10.65 -4.61
CA PRO A 347 -11.47 -10.85 -3.18
C PRO A 347 -10.20 -11.37 -2.51
N TYR A 348 -9.92 -10.84 -1.32
CA TYR A 348 -8.81 -11.29 -0.49
C TYR A 348 -9.10 -11.01 0.99
N ALA A 349 -8.17 -11.26 1.90
CA ALA A 349 -8.38 -11.02 3.31
C ALA A 349 -7.17 -10.40 4.02
N GLU A 350 -7.46 -9.73 5.13
CA GLU A 350 -6.48 -9.42 6.17
C GLU A 350 -6.61 -10.49 7.24
N TYR A 351 -5.55 -11.26 7.48
CA TYR A 351 -5.49 -12.29 8.51
C TYR A 351 -4.96 -11.70 9.81
N ARG A 352 -5.61 -12.04 10.92
CA ARG A 352 -5.19 -11.66 12.26
C ARG A 352 -5.04 -12.90 13.11
N PHE A 353 -3.86 -13.04 13.66
CA PHE A 353 -3.51 -14.09 14.61
C PHE A 353 -3.48 -13.43 15.98
N GLU A 354 -4.42 -13.79 16.86
CA GLU A 354 -4.67 -13.11 18.12
C GLU A 354 -4.78 -14.09 19.28
N ARG A 355 -4.14 -13.76 20.40
CA ARG A 355 -4.32 -14.52 21.67
C ARG A 355 -5.49 -14.01 22.50
N LEU A 356 -5.89 -12.77 22.30
CA LEU A 356 -7.03 -12.09 22.92
C LEU A 356 -7.93 -11.56 21.79
N PRO A 357 -9.25 -11.45 22.01
CA PRO A 357 -10.19 -11.04 20.96
C PRO A 357 -10.12 -9.54 20.64
N LEU A 358 -8.91 -9.02 20.35
CA LEU A 358 -8.65 -7.60 20.14
C LEU A 358 -9.40 -7.07 18.91
N THR A 359 -9.55 -7.88 17.86
CA THR A 359 -10.32 -7.46 16.67
C THR A 359 -11.78 -7.21 17.00
N ARG A 360 -12.40 -8.04 17.82
CA ARG A 360 -13.80 -7.85 18.23
C ARG A 360 -13.97 -6.57 19.04
N THR A 361 -13.03 -6.28 19.97
CA THR A 361 -13.06 -5.04 20.75
C THR A 361 -12.83 -3.81 19.90
N ASP A 362 -11.90 -3.85 18.93
CA ASP A 362 -11.66 -2.76 17.98
C ASP A 362 -12.90 -2.45 17.14
N VAL A 363 -13.59 -3.49 16.63
CA VAL A 363 -14.81 -3.33 15.83
C VAL A 363 -15.93 -2.73 16.67
N ALA A 364 -16.14 -3.22 17.90
CA ALA A 364 -17.15 -2.69 18.81
C ALA A 364 -16.90 -1.21 19.16
N ALA A 365 -15.66 -0.86 19.49
CA ALA A 365 -15.28 0.51 19.81
C ALA A 365 -15.51 1.46 18.62
N ARG A 366 -15.08 1.07 17.40
CA ARG A 366 -15.33 1.85 16.19
C ARG A 366 -16.81 2.05 15.90
N SER A 367 -17.61 1.02 16.09
CA SER A 367 -19.07 1.07 15.88
C SER A 367 -19.74 2.06 16.87
N LEU A 368 -19.30 2.10 18.14
CA LEU A 368 -19.77 3.07 19.11
C LEU A 368 -19.41 4.51 18.72
N VAL A 369 -18.15 4.74 18.31
CA VAL A 369 -17.72 6.08 17.84
C VAL A 369 -18.52 6.51 16.63
N LYS A 370 -18.70 5.65 15.60
CA LYS A 370 -19.50 5.96 14.41
C LYS A 370 -20.94 6.37 14.77
N ARG A 371 -21.55 5.65 15.72
CA ARG A 371 -22.90 6.00 16.21
C ARG A 371 -22.93 7.34 16.92
N ALA A 372 -21.95 7.60 17.80
CA ALA A 372 -21.88 8.82 18.59
C ALA A 372 -21.74 10.09 17.71
N ILE A 373 -21.03 10.01 16.58
CA ILE A 373 -20.83 11.14 15.66
C ILE A 373 -21.85 11.17 14.50
N GLY A 374 -22.80 10.22 14.43
CA GLY A 374 -23.76 10.13 13.33
C GLY A 374 -23.12 9.83 11.99
N PHE A 375 -21.97 9.09 11.98
CA PHE A 375 -21.22 8.80 10.75
C PHE A 375 -22.03 7.98 9.75
N LYS A 376 -22.04 8.41 8.49
CA LYS A 376 -22.65 7.69 7.39
C LYS A 376 -21.58 7.02 6.53
N ASP A 377 -21.65 5.69 6.40
CA ASP A 377 -20.84 4.97 5.42
C ASP A 377 -21.27 5.39 4.01
N ALA A 378 -20.35 5.94 3.20
CA ALA A 378 -20.63 6.50 1.87
C ALA A 378 -20.53 5.43 0.77
#